data_02affe8078f35a9b58699163736de79b
#
_entry.id   02affe8078f35a9b58699163736de79b
#
_cell.length_a   1.000
_cell.length_b   1.000
_cell.length_c   1.000
_cell.angle_alpha   90.00
_cell.angle_beta   90.00
_cell.angle_gamma   90.00
#
_symmetry.space_group_name_H-M   'P 1'
#
loop_
_entity.id
_entity.type
_entity.pdbx_description
1 polymer ?
#
loop_
_entity_poly.entity_id
_entity_poly.type
_entity_poly.pdbx_seq_one_letter_code
_entity_poly.pdbx_strand_id
1 'polypeptide(L)' 'MQFHIENMTCGGCARSVTKAIQAVDPSAEVSADPASHKVEVKSAASRDRLVAGLTEVGYA' A
#
# COMPACT_ATOMS: atom_id res chain seq x y z
N MET A 1 -10.24 0.50 2.35
CA MET A 1 -9.77 -0.69 1.62
C MET A 1 -8.64 -1.34 2.41
N GLN A 2 -8.65 -2.65 2.48
CA GLN A 2 -7.57 -3.41 3.10
C GLN A 2 -6.83 -4.23 2.07
N PHE A 3 -5.51 -4.28 2.23
CA PHE A 3 -4.64 -5.11 1.40
C PHE A 3 -3.80 -6.01 2.30
N HIS A 4 -3.54 -7.22 1.83
CA HIS A 4 -2.62 -8.13 2.48
C HIS A 4 -1.35 -8.22 1.64
N ILE A 5 -0.21 -7.84 2.22
CA ILE A 5 1.07 -7.80 1.50
C ILE A 5 2.09 -8.64 2.25
N GLU A 6 2.35 -9.82 1.77
CA GLU A 6 3.25 -10.77 2.43
C GLU A 6 4.71 -10.30 2.43
N ASN A 7 5.10 -9.53 1.43
CA ASN A 7 6.46 -9.01 1.31
C ASN A 7 6.76 -7.85 2.25
N MET A 8 5.74 -7.33 2.93
CA MET A 8 5.90 -6.20 3.85
C MET A 8 6.34 -6.73 5.21
N THR A 9 7.64 -6.81 5.44
CA THR A 9 8.19 -7.43 6.64
C THR A 9 8.89 -6.46 7.58
N CYS A 10 9.03 -5.19 7.22
CA CYS A 10 9.72 -4.19 8.04
C CYS A 10 9.16 -2.79 7.82
N GLY A 11 9.59 -1.84 8.66
CA GLY A 11 9.15 -0.45 8.56
C GLY A 11 9.51 0.24 7.24
N GLY A 12 10.65 -0.14 6.65
CA GLY A 12 11.04 0.38 5.34
C GLY A 12 10.09 -0.05 4.24
N CYS A 13 9.61 -1.30 4.31
CA CYS A 13 8.62 -1.81 3.38
C CYS A 13 7.30 -1.08 3.52
N ALA A 14 6.88 -0.79 4.75
CA ALA A 14 5.67 -0.02 5.01
C ALA A 14 5.74 1.37 4.38
N ARG A 15 6.89 2.03 4.46
CA ARG A 15 7.10 3.34 3.82
C ARG A 15 7.01 3.25 2.30
N SER A 16 7.62 2.22 1.72
CA SER A 16 7.59 2.01 0.27
C SER A 16 6.16 1.79 -0.22
N VAL A 17 5.38 0.99 0.51
CA VAL A 17 3.97 0.76 0.21
C VAL A 17 3.18 2.07 0.29
N THR A 18 3.40 2.84 1.35
CA THR A 18 2.73 4.14 1.52
C THR A 18 3.04 5.07 0.35
N LYS A 19 4.31 5.17 -0.04
CA LYS A 19 4.72 6.01 -1.17
C LYS A 19 4.10 5.54 -2.48
N ALA A 20 4.03 4.24 -2.70
CA ALA A 20 3.44 3.69 -3.92
C ALA A 20 1.96 4.05 -4.02
N ILE A 21 1.23 3.95 -2.92
CA ILE A 21 -0.19 4.30 -2.89
C ILE A 21 -0.39 5.81 -3.07
N GLN A 22 0.42 6.62 -2.43
CA GLN A 22 0.34 8.08 -2.56
C GLN A 22 0.78 8.57 -3.93
N ALA A 23 1.59 7.81 -4.66
CA ALA A 23 1.89 8.11 -6.05
C ALA A 23 0.67 7.94 -6.96
N VAL A 24 -0.21 7.02 -6.62
CA VAL A 24 -1.48 6.83 -7.35
C VAL A 24 -2.50 7.89 -6.93
N ASP A 25 -2.60 8.14 -5.63
CA ASP A 25 -3.54 9.12 -5.07
C ASP A 25 -2.84 9.91 -3.94
N PRO A 26 -2.37 11.14 -4.22
CA PRO A 26 -1.66 11.94 -3.20
C PRO A 26 -2.49 12.25 -1.96
N SER A 27 -3.81 12.19 -2.05
CA SER A 27 -4.69 12.45 -0.91
C SER A 27 -5.07 11.19 -0.14
N ALA A 28 -4.54 10.02 -0.53
CA ALA A 28 -4.84 8.77 0.14
C ALA A 28 -4.29 8.76 1.57
N GLU A 29 -5.08 8.23 2.50
CA GLU A 29 -4.64 7.95 3.85
C GLU A 29 -4.25 6.48 3.93
N VAL A 30 -3.01 6.23 4.36
CA VAL A 30 -2.45 4.88 4.39
C VAL A 30 -2.03 4.54 5.81
N SER A 31 -2.49 3.40 6.29
CA SER A 31 -2.08 2.83 7.57
C SER A 31 -1.52 1.44 7.31
N ALA A 32 -0.21 1.29 7.44
CA ALA A 32 0.48 0.04 7.19
C ALA A 32 0.88 -0.63 8.50
N ASP A 33 0.63 -1.94 8.61
CA ASP A 33 1.01 -2.75 9.77
C ASP A 33 1.89 -3.90 9.30
N PRO A 34 3.23 -3.75 9.37
CA PRO A 34 4.15 -4.80 8.94
C PRO A 34 4.01 -6.09 9.74
N ALA A 35 3.65 -6.00 11.01
CA ALA A 35 3.54 -7.18 11.88
C ALA A 35 2.42 -8.13 11.40
N SER A 36 1.33 -7.59 10.87
CA SER A 36 0.21 -8.39 10.36
C SER A 36 0.19 -8.45 8.84
N HIS A 37 1.14 -7.82 8.16
CA HIS A 37 1.20 -7.73 6.70
C HIS A 37 -0.03 -7.07 6.09
N LYS A 38 -0.66 -6.17 6.82
CA LYS A 38 -1.90 -5.51 6.39
C LYS A 38 -1.67 -4.03 6.14
N VAL A 39 -2.34 -3.55 5.09
CA VAL A 39 -2.35 -2.13 4.77
C VAL A 39 -3.80 -1.69 4.64
N GLU A 40 -4.17 -0.65 5.37
CA GLU A 40 -5.49 -0.05 5.25
C GLU A 40 -5.35 1.28 4.52
N VAL A 41 -6.19 1.48 3.50
CA VAL A 41 -6.13 2.65 2.65
C VAL A 41 -7.49 3.30 2.56
N LYS A 42 -7.51 4.63 2.76
CA LYS A 42 -8.69 5.45 2.48
C LYS A 42 -8.38 6.34 1.29
N SER A 43 -9.00 6.03 0.16
CA SER A 43 -8.69 6.70 -1.10
C SER A 43 -9.90 6.71 -2.01
N ALA A 44 -9.98 7.73 -2.87
CA ALA A 44 -10.97 7.79 -3.93
C ALA A 44 -10.57 6.98 -5.17
N ALA A 45 -9.30 6.57 -5.25
CA ALA A 45 -8.83 5.75 -6.36
C ALA A 45 -9.40 4.33 -6.27
N SER A 46 -9.56 3.68 -7.42
CA SER A 46 -10.05 2.31 -7.45
C SER A 46 -9.02 1.33 -6.87
N ARG A 47 -9.50 0.21 -6.35
CA ARG A 47 -8.63 -0.84 -5.84
C ARG A 47 -7.66 -1.33 -6.92
N ASP A 48 -8.12 -1.47 -8.16
CA ASP A 48 -7.29 -1.93 -9.27
C ASP A 48 -6.11 -1.00 -9.52
N ARG A 49 -6.31 0.30 -9.41
CA ARG A 49 -5.24 1.28 -9.59
C ARG A 49 -4.22 1.20 -8.46
N LEU A 50 -4.67 1.00 -7.24
CA LEU A 50 -3.79 0.84 -6.08
C LEU A 50 -2.97 -0.45 -6.19
N VAL A 51 -3.62 -1.54 -6.58
CA VAL A 51 -2.94 -2.82 -6.80
C VAL A 51 -1.89 -2.70 -7.89
N ALA A 52 -2.20 -2.02 -8.99
CA ALA A 52 -1.24 -1.80 -10.08
C ALA A 52 -0.01 -1.01 -9.58
N GLY A 53 -0.23 0.03 -8.77
CA GLY A 53 0.86 0.80 -8.19
C GLY A 53 1.74 -0.02 -7.25
N LEU A 54 1.13 -0.86 -6.43
CA LEU A 54 1.85 -1.76 -5.53
C LEU A 54 2.66 -2.81 -6.30
N THR A 55 2.09 -3.35 -7.36
CA THR A 55 2.76 -4.34 -8.21
C THR A 55 4.01 -3.74 -8.88
N GLU A 56 3.95 -2.48 -9.29
CA GLU A 56 5.08 -1.80 -9.92
C GLU A 56 6.30 -1.73 -9.01
N VAL A 57 6.10 -1.64 -7.70
CA VAL A 57 7.21 -1.57 -6.74
C VAL A 57 7.51 -2.92 -6.10
N GLY A 58 6.89 -4.01 -6.58
CA GLY A 58 7.15 -5.36 -6.14
C GLY A 58 6.32 -5.85 -4.96
N TYR A 59 5.27 -5.15 -4.59
CA TYR A 59 4.34 -5.57 -3.53
C TYR A 59 3.03 -6.03 -4.16
N ALA A 60 2.88 -7.28 -4.33
CA ALA A 60 1.68 -7.85 -4.94
C ALA A 60 0.71 -8.42 -3.90
#